data_70fe92cc92568ea57509067648d45a4c
#
_entry.id   70fe92cc92568ea57509067648d45a4c
#
_cell.length_a   1.000
_cell.length_b   1.000
_cell.length_c   1.000
_cell.angle_alpha   90.00
_cell.angle_beta   90.00
_cell.angle_gamma   90.00
#
_symmetry.space_group_name_H-M   'P 1'
#
loop_
_entity.id
_entity.type
_entity.pdbx_description
1 polymer ?
#
loop_
_entity_poly.entity_id
_entity_poly.type
_entity_poly.pdbx_seq_one_letter_code
_entity_poly.pdbx_strand_id
1 'polypeptide(L)'
;MRAVIAALFMVLAAPAGAQSVVAAGGNEPVEINADDGIEWQRDSKAYIARGNARAARGGVEVLADTLTAFYRDGKDGDNQEVFRIDADGNVQVRSKTEKAFGDKGVYHVDQAVFVLVGKKLRLETASAVITAHDTLEYWNDRQLAVARGEAIVVGSDGRLRADILTAHIAKSGKRDIEQIDAFGNVLVSTGTEIARGDEGVYNPRTEIATLCGNVKITRGKNQLNGACAEVNLKTGNSRLVGGGRRVQGVFTPKK
;
A
#
# COMPACT_ATOMS: atom_id res chain seq x y z
N MET A 1 -26.33 0.58 -20.01
CA MET A 1 -24.91 0.91 -20.01
C MET A 1 -24.48 1.60 -18.70
N ARG A 2 -25.04 1.21 -17.52
CA ARG A 2 -24.95 2.05 -16.30
C ARG A 2 -24.11 1.51 -15.14
N ALA A 3 -23.39 0.40 -15.26
CA ALA A 3 -22.86 -0.23 -14.02
C ALA A 3 -21.42 -0.77 -14.09
N VAL A 4 -20.60 -0.52 -15.07
CA VAL A 4 -19.47 -1.42 -15.33
C VAL A 4 -18.08 -0.83 -15.12
N ILE A 5 -17.92 0.47 -15.18
CA ILE A 5 -16.65 1.11 -14.81
C ILE A 5 -16.63 1.48 -13.32
N ALA A 6 -17.80 1.51 -12.68
CA ALA A 6 -17.97 1.87 -11.27
C ALA A 6 -17.31 0.90 -10.27
N ALA A 7 -17.27 -0.38 -10.61
CA ALA A 7 -16.74 -1.42 -9.70
C ALA A 7 -15.21 -1.41 -9.56
N LEU A 8 -14.52 -0.69 -10.43
CA LEU A 8 -13.10 -0.87 -10.63
C LEU A 8 -12.20 -0.27 -9.57
N PHE A 9 -12.66 0.80 -8.92
CA PHE A 9 -11.90 1.52 -7.92
C PHE A 9 -12.51 1.46 -6.52
N MET A 10 -13.66 0.80 -6.36
CA MET A 10 -14.29 0.59 -5.04
C MET A 10 -13.50 -0.38 -4.12
N VAL A 11 -12.45 -0.99 -4.65
CA VAL A 11 -11.64 -2.01 -3.94
C VAL A 11 -10.94 -1.47 -2.69
N LEU A 12 -10.83 -0.15 -2.53
CA LEU A 12 -10.05 0.46 -1.45
C LEU A 12 -10.84 1.37 -0.49
N ALA A 13 -12.16 1.44 -0.62
CA ALA A 13 -13.00 2.12 0.36
C ALA A 13 -13.24 1.19 1.56
N ALA A 14 -12.27 1.10 2.48
CA ALA A 14 -12.46 0.43 3.76
C ALA A 14 -13.29 1.32 4.70
N PRO A 15 -14.25 0.77 5.46
CA PRO A 15 -14.95 1.53 6.49
C PRO A 15 -13.97 2.01 7.57
N ALA A 16 -14.21 3.23 8.05
CA ALA A 16 -13.45 3.92 9.07
C ALA A 16 -13.11 3.02 10.29
N GLY A 17 -11.83 2.90 10.60
CA GLY A 17 -11.39 2.21 11.82
C GLY A 17 -9.99 1.61 11.79
N ALA A 18 -9.28 1.64 10.67
CA ALA A 18 -7.95 1.07 10.58
C ALA A 18 -6.92 1.95 11.32
N GLN A 19 -6.40 1.43 12.43
CA GLN A 19 -5.17 1.95 13.03
C GLN A 19 -4.01 1.46 12.18
N SER A 20 -3.12 2.35 11.71
CA SER A 20 -2.02 1.93 10.82
C SER A 20 -1.05 1.03 11.51
N VAL A 21 -0.48 0.15 10.70
CA VAL A 21 0.59 -0.77 11.03
C VAL A 21 1.84 -0.04 11.59
N VAL A 22 1.98 1.26 11.49
CA VAL A 22 3.19 2.01 11.89
C VAL A 22 2.91 3.39 12.49
N ALA A 23 1.80 3.61 13.20
CA ALA A 23 1.65 4.83 13.99
C ALA A 23 2.36 4.72 15.33
N ALA A 24 3.65 4.63 15.29
CA ALA A 24 4.51 4.69 16.48
C ALA A 24 4.88 6.15 16.85
N GLY A 25 3.94 7.07 16.78
CA GLY A 25 4.10 8.45 17.26
C GLY A 25 3.35 8.64 18.58
N GLY A 26 3.99 8.34 19.71
CA GLY A 26 3.45 8.54 21.05
C GLY A 26 4.49 8.22 22.11
N ASN A 27 4.30 8.73 23.33
CA ASN A 27 5.15 8.39 24.50
C ASN A 27 4.84 7.01 25.10
N GLU A 28 4.11 6.13 24.39
CA GLU A 28 3.84 4.79 24.89
C GLU A 28 5.10 3.92 24.87
N PRO A 29 5.37 3.13 25.91
CA PRO A 29 6.51 2.23 25.93
C PRO A 29 6.38 1.16 24.85
N VAL A 30 7.52 0.72 24.33
CA VAL A 30 7.62 -0.46 23.46
C VAL A 30 7.78 -1.69 24.33
N GLU A 31 6.87 -2.66 24.24
CA GLU A 31 7.00 -3.96 24.85
C GLU A 31 7.74 -4.90 23.91
N ILE A 32 8.79 -5.58 24.40
CA ILE A 32 9.58 -6.54 23.61
C ILE A 32 9.60 -7.86 24.35
N ASN A 33 9.27 -8.95 23.63
CA ASN A 33 9.31 -10.33 24.09
C ASN A 33 10.11 -11.18 23.10
N ALA A 34 10.82 -12.19 23.56
CA ALA A 34 11.57 -13.13 22.73
C ALA A 34 11.80 -14.44 23.51
N ASP A 35 11.75 -15.59 22.80
CA ASP A 35 11.88 -16.91 23.42
C ASP A 35 13.32 -17.24 23.81
N ASP A 36 14.31 -16.85 22.98
CA ASP A 36 15.73 -17.15 23.19
C ASP A 36 16.47 -16.05 23.98
N GLY A 37 15.75 -14.96 24.31
CA GLY A 37 16.26 -13.88 25.14
C GLY A 37 16.53 -12.58 24.41
N ILE A 38 16.90 -11.57 25.21
CA ILE A 38 17.26 -10.23 24.74
C ILE A 38 18.70 -9.94 25.18
N GLU A 39 19.54 -9.63 24.18
CA GLU A 39 20.96 -9.32 24.35
C GLU A 39 21.20 -7.82 24.15
N TRP A 40 21.98 -7.21 25.05
CA TRP A 40 22.47 -5.85 24.87
C TRP A 40 23.94 -5.86 24.44
N GLN A 41 24.18 -5.50 23.21
CA GLN A 41 25.53 -5.42 22.64
C GLN A 41 26.01 -3.95 22.64
N ARG A 42 26.89 -3.62 23.56
CA ARG A 42 27.40 -2.25 23.75
C ARG A 42 28.28 -1.79 22.58
N ASP A 43 29.12 -2.68 22.06
CA ASP A 43 30.08 -2.35 20.99
C ASP A 43 29.36 -2.02 19.66
N SER A 44 28.31 -2.76 19.34
CA SER A 44 27.47 -2.52 18.17
C SER A 44 26.34 -1.54 18.42
N LYS A 45 26.18 -1.06 19.66
CA LYS A 45 25.07 -0.19 20.11
C LYS A 45 23.71 -0.74 19.69
N ALA A 46 23.44 -2.00 20.03
CA ALA A 46 22.22 -2.68 19.63
C ALA A 46 21.60 -3.50 20.77
N TYR A 47 20.28 -3.56 20.78
CA TYR A 47 19.49 -4.54 21.50
C TYR A 47 18.99 -5.59 20.52
N ILE A 48 19.21 -6.87 20.79
CA ILE A 48 18.85 -7.96 19.90
C ILE A 48 17.94 -8.93 20.65
N ALA A 49 16.72 -9.08 20.17
CA ALA A 49 15.74 -10.05 20.63
C ALA A 49 15.69 -11.24 19.66
N ARG A 50 15.85 -12.47 20.13
CA ARG A 50 15.94 -13.69 19.30
C ARG A 50 14.87 -14.70 19.69
N GLY A 51 14.42 -15.47 18.68
CA GLY A 51 13.42 -16.51 18.84
C GLY A 51 12.01 -15.95 18.97
N ASN A 52 11.21 -16.05 17.91
CA ASN A 52 9.82 -15.54 17.88
C ASN A 52 9.69 -14.15 18.47
N ALA A 53 10.65 -13.27 18.14
CA ALA A 53 10.73 -11.95 18.71
C ALA A 53 9.48 -11.13 18.37
N ARG A 54 8.90 -10.46 19.38
CA ARG A 54 7.71 -9.62 19.26
C ARG A 54 7.99 -8.25 19.85
N ALA A 55 7.71 -7.21 19.09
CA ALA A 55 7.66 -5.83 19.58
C ALA A 55 6.24 -5.29 19.42
N ALA A 56 5.71 -4.64 20.46
CA ALA A 56 4.36 -4.07 20.44
C ALA A 56 4.35 -2.65 20.95
N ARG A 57 3.58 -1.77 20.29
CA ARG A 57 3.36 -0.37 20.68
C ARG A 57 2.09 0.16 20.02
N GLY A 58 1.24 0.84 20.76
CA GLY A 58 0.08 1.59 20.23
C GLY A 58 -0.90 0.73 19.44
N GLY A 59 -1.06 -0.57 19.77
CA GLY A 59 -1.93 -1.50 19.05
C GLY A 59 -1.34 -2.05 17.75
N VAL A 60 -0.06 -1.81 17.50
CA VAL A 60 0.72 -2.40 16.40
C VAL A 60 1.72 -3.39 16.96
N GLU A 61 1.86 -4.53 16.31
CA GLU A 61 2.81 -5.58 16.64
C GLU A 61 3.70 -5.91 15.45
N VAL A 62 4.99 -6.09 15.71
CA VAL A 62 5.97 -6.63 14.77
C VAL A 62 6.46 -7.95 15.32
N LEU A 63 6.38 -9.00 14.52
CA LEU A 63 6.91 -10.33 14.84
C LEU A 63 7.99 -10.66 13.81
N ALA A 64 9.05 -11.32 14.26
CA ALA A 64 10.15 -11.79 13.42
C ALA A 64 10.93 -12.89 14.13
N ASP A 65 11.81 -13.61 13.43
CA ASP A 65 12.73 -14.54 14.08
C ASP A 65 13.74 -13.78 14.96
N THR A 66 14.15 -12.59 14.48
CA THR A 66 15.06 -11.69 15.23
C THR A 66 14.61 -10.24 15.04
N LEU A 67 14.63 -9.46 16.14
CA LEU A 67 14.47 -8.01 16.13
C LEU A 67 15.75 -7.37 16.66
N THR A 68 16.30 -6.39 15.93
CA THR A 68 17.47 -5.63 16.31
C THR A 68 17.15 -4.15 16.36
N ALA A 69 17.28 -3.52 17.53
CA ALA A 69 17.11 -2.08 17.70
C ALA A 69 18.50 -1.42 17.87
N PHE A 70 18.89 -0.62 16.89
CA PHE A 70 20.14 0.16 16.92
C PHE A 70 19.89 1.50 17.59
N TYR A 71 20.77 1.86 18.51
CA TYR A 71 20.71 3.13 19.23
C TYR A 71 21.98 3.94 19.05
N ARG A 72 21.86 5.22 19.30
CA ARG A 72 22.97 6.20 19.40
C ARG A 72 22.91 6.89 20.74
N ASP A 73 24.01 7.47 21.18
CA ASP A 73 24.03 8.30 22.38
C ASP A 73 23.22 9.58 22.10
N GLY A 74 22.29 9.90 22.97
CA GLY A 74 21.49 11.11 22.89
C GLY A 74 22.32 12.37 23.12
N LYS A 75 21.78 13.52 22.80
CA LYS A 75 22.48 14.81 22.89
C LYS A 75 22.94 15.17 24.30
N ASP A 76 22.27 14.66 25.32
CA ASP A 76 22.56 14.93 26.74
C ASP A 76 23.48 13.87 27.37
N GLY A 77 23.98 12.90 26.61
CA GLY A 77 24.93 11.87 27.05
C GLY A 77 24.36 10.75 27.91
N ASP A 78 23.21 10.96 28.57
CA ASP A 78 22.61 10.02 29.51
C ASP A 78 21.48 9.18 28.92
N ASN A 79 20.95 9.55 27.75
CA ASN A 79 19.85 8.86 27.10
C ASN A 79 20.29 8.15 25.81
N GLN A 80 19.78 6.96 25.58
CA GLN A 80 19.96 6.22 24.34
C GLN A 80 18.76 6.47 23.44
N GLU A 81 19.02 6.87 22.17
CA GLU A 81 18.01 7.09 21.16
C GLU A 81 18.04 5.97 20.13
N VAL A 82 16.95 5.20 20.00
CA VAL A 82 16.79 4.22 18.92
C VAL A 82 16.54 4.97 17.62
N PHE A 83 17.39 4.75 16.61
CA PHE A 83 17.27 5.38 15.30
C PHE A 83 16.87 4.42 14.18
N ARG A 84 17.07 3.09 14.38
CA ARG A 84 16.72 2.05 13.40
C ARG A 84 16.32 0.77 14.11
N ILE A 85 15.31 0.10 13.56
CA ILE A 85 14.89 -1.23 14.01
C ILE A 85 14.85 -2.14 12.78
N ASP A 86 15.56 -3.26 12.85
CA ASP A 86 15.56 -4.32 11.84
C ASP A 86 14.79 -5.53 12.34
N ALA A 87 13.96 -6.08 11.49
CA ALA A 87 13.26 -7.35 11.66
C ALA A 87 13.77 -8.33 10.61
N ASP A 88 14.22 -9.50 11.01
CA ASP A 88 14.78 -10.52 10.11
C ASP A 88 14.11 -11.87 10.35
N GLY A 89 13.70 -12.49 9.25
CA GLY A 89 13.05 -13.80 9.21
C GLY A 89 11.55 -13.76 9.58
N ASN A 90 10.71 -14.28 8.69
CA ASN A 90 9.26 -14.48 8.90
C ASN A 90 8.53 -13.22 9.41
N VAL A 91 8.91 -12.06 8.87
CA VAL A 91 8.40 -10.77 9.37
C VAL A 91 6.91 -10.65 9.15
N GLN A 92 6.20 -10.39 10.22
CA GLN A 92 4.78 -10.07 10.22
C GLN A 92 4.54 -8.77 11.00
N VAL A 93 3.93 -7.79 10.36
CA VAL A 93 3.46 -6.57 11.02
C VAL A 93 1.95 -6.60 11.04
N ARG A 94 1.35 -6.41 12.20
CA ARG A 94 -0.11 -6.47 12.34
C ARG A 94 -0.66 -5.36 13.21
N SER A 95 -1.83 -4.91 12.84
CA SER A 95 -2.68 -4.03 13.61
C SER A 95 -4.05 -4.70 13.83
N LYS A 96 -5.00 -3.96 14.35
CA LYS A 96 -6.37 -4.45 14.53
C LYS A 96 -7.05 -4.89 13.23
N THR A 97 -6.71 -4.28 12.10
CA THR A 97 -7.43 -4.42 10.81
C THR A 97 -6.54 -4.83 9.64
N GLU A 98 -5.22 -4.83 9.83
CA GLU A 98 -4.25 -5.04 8.75
C GLU A 98 -3.16 -6.02 9.17
N LYS A 99 -2.66 -6.80 8.20
CA LYS A 99 -1.51 -7.68 8.38
C LYS A 99 -0.60 -7.56 7.17
N ALA A 100 0.68 -7.27 7.40
CA ALA A 100 1.70 -7.27 6.35
C ALA A 100 2.74 -8.35 6.61
N PHE A 101 3.25 -8.96 5.54
CA PHE A 101 4.18 -10.09 5.58
C PHE A 101 5.36 -9.80 4.67
N GLY A 102 6.56 -10.17 5.12
CA GLY A 102 7.80 -10.08 4.35
C GLY A 102 8.88 -10.97 4.96
N ASP A 103 10.04 -11.02 4.32
CA ASP A 103 11.20 -11.79 4.82
C ASP A 103 12.04 -10.91 5.76
N LYS A 104 12.10 -9.59 5.50
CA LYS A 104 12.81 -8.59 6.30
C LYS A 104 12.00 -7.30 6.41
N GLY A 105 12.18 -6.59 7.52
CA GLY A 105 11.60 -5.28 7.75
C GLY A 105 12.64 -4.31 8.32
N VAL A 106 12.59 -3.06 7.92
CA VAL A 106 13.43 -1.99 8.47
C VAL A 106 12.55 -0.79 8.81
N TYR A 107 12.67 -0.30 10.02
CA TYR A 107 12.07 0.97 10.44
C TYR A 107 13.15 2.00 10.72
N HIS A 108 13.20 3.05 9.92
CA HIS A 108 14.05 4.22 10.15
C HIS A 108 13.28 5.25 10.97
N VAL A 109 13.64 5.39 12.24
CA VAL A 109 12.91 6.23 13.21
C VAL A 109 12.95 7.71 12.80
N ASP A 110 14.14 8.22 12.44
CA ASP A 110 14.32 9.63 12.06
C ASP A 110 13.56 10.03 10.78
N GLN A 111 13.37 9.08 9.87
CA GLN A 111 12.64 9.28 8.62
C GLN A 111 11.16 8.89 8.74
N ALA A 112 10.79 8.31 9.86
CA ALA A 112 9.46 7.74 10.12
C ALA A 112 8.98 6.84 8.96
N VAL A 113 9.88 6.01 8.41
CA VAL A 113 9.57 5.09 7.30
C VAL A 113 9.80 3.65 7.71
N PHE A 114 8.80 2.83 7.41
CA PHE A 114 8.88 1.37 7.51
C PHE A 114 8.92 0.76 6.12
N VAL A 115 9.84 -0.16 5.90
CA VAL A 115 10.02 -0.86 4.62
C VAL A 115 10.04 -2.36 4.87
N LEU A 116 9.17 -3.09 4.18
CA LEU A 116 9.21 -4.55 4.08
C LEU A 116 9.81 -4.97 2.75
N VAL A 117 10.67 -5.98 2.78
CA VAL A 117 11.23 -6.65 1.61
C VAL A 117 11.10 -8.17 1.74
N GLY A 118 11.05 -8.86 0.61
CA GLY A 118 10.97 -10.32 0.62
C GLY A 118 10.35 -10.91 -0.65
N LYS A 119 10.38 -12.23 -0.74
CA LYS A 119 9.87 -12.96 -1.91
C LYS A 119 8.35 -13.04 -1.99
N LYS A 120 7.66 -12.86 -0.86
CA LYS A 120 6.20 -13.01 -0.74
C LYS A 120 5.60 -11.83 0.00
N LEU A 121 5.95 -10.62 -0.46
CA LEU A 121 5.40 -9.40 0.12
C LEU A 121 3.88 -9.36 -0.04
N ARG A 122 3.18 -9.19 1.06
CA ARG A 122 1.72 -9.16 1.10
C ARG A 122 1.21 -8.26 2.21
N LEU A 123 0.24 -7.43 1.89
CA LEU A 123 -0.55 -6.67 2.85
C LEU A 123 -2.01 -7.11 2.72
N GLU A 124 -2.60 -7.54 3.81
CA GLU A 124 -4.00 -7.90 3.93
C GLU A 124 -4.73 -6.78 4.69
N THR A 125 -5.82 -6.30 4.11
CA THR A 125 -6.74 -5.35 4.71
C THR A 125 -8.15 -5.95 4.79
N ALA A 126 -9.10 -5.25 5.37
CA ALA A 126 -10.48 -5.71 5.44
C ALA A 126 -11.14 -5.89 4.05
N SER A 127 -10.68 -5.17 3.02
CA SER A 127 -11.33 -5.11 1.69
C SER A 127 -10.45 -5.60 0.54
N ALA A 128 -9.14 -5.74 0.74
CA ALA A 128 -8.21 -6.07 -0.33
C ALA A 128 -6.97 -6.81 0.16
N VAL A 129 -6.32 -7.50 -0.78
CA VAL A 129 -4.96 -8.05 -0.64
C VAL A 129 -4.06 -7.33 -1.63
N ILE A 130 -2.96 -6.78 -1.12
CA ILE A 130 -1.93 -6.10 -1.90
C ILE A 130 -0.67 -6.97 -1.90
N THR A 131 -0.06 -7.16 -3.06
CA THR A 131 1.23 -7.84 -3.23
C THR A 131 2.19 -6.98 -4.03
N ALA A 132 3.48 -7.18 -3.81
CA ALA A 132 4.55 -6.50 -4.54
C ALA A 132 5.78 -7.40 -4.64
N HIS A 133 6.70 -7.12 -5.57
CA HIS A 133 7.95 -7.88 -5.69
C HIS A 133 9.11 -7.23 -4.96
N ASP A 134 9.17 -5.88 -4.93
CA ASP A 134 10.34 -5.16 -4.42
C ASP A 134 10.15 -4.73 -2.97
N THR A 135 9.17 -3.84 -2.72
CA THR A 135 8.92 -3.29 -1.39
C THR A 135 7.45 -3.06 -1.09
N LEU A 136 7.09 -3.15 0.20
CA LEU A 136 5.93 -2.50 0.79
C LEU A 136 6.44 -1.46 1.79
N GLU A 137 6.07 -0.20 1.61
CA GLU A 137 6.58 0.93 2.37
C GLU A 137 5.44 1.69 3.06
N TYR A 138 5.70 2.21 4.25
CA TYR A 138 4.83 3.17 4.91
C TYR A 138 5.64 4.37 5.42
N TRP A 139 5.31 5.56 4.90
CA TRP A 139 5.92 6.85 5.23
C TRP A 139 5.01 7.61 6.18
N ASN A 140 5.23 7.49 7.47
CA ASN A 140 4.34 8.02 8.48
C ASN A 140 4.16 9.54 8.39
N ASP A 141 5.25 10.31 8.26
CA ASP A 141 5.18 11.78 8.21
C ASP A 141 4.50 12.29 6.94
N ARG A 142 4.63 11.53 5.85
CA ARG A 142 4.03 11.85 4.56
C ARG A 142 2.62 11.25 4.41
N GLN A 143 2.24 10.35 5.29
CA GLN A 143 0.99 9.57 5.21
C GLN A 143 0.83 8.86 3.87
N LEU A 144 1.89 8.17 3.43
CA LEU A 144 1.93 7.42 2.17
C LEU A 144 2.14 5.93 2.45
N ALA A 145 1.35 5.10 1.80
CA ALA A 145 1.63 3.67 1.67
C ALA A 145 2.01 3.40 0.21
N VAL A 146 3.16 2.73 -0.01
CA VAL A 146 3.71 2.49 -1.35
C VAL A 146 3.99 1.01 -1.54
N ALA A 147 3.57 0.46 -2.67
CA ALA A 147 3.91 -0.88 -3.12
C ALA A 147 4.70 -0.76 -4.43
N ARG A 148 5.90 -1.36 -4.49
CA ARG A 148 6.79 -1.31 -5.66
C ARG A 148 7.11 -2.71 -6.20
N GLY A 149 7.29 -2.77 -7.51
CA GLY A 149 7.63 -3.99 -8.24
C GLY A 149 6.39 -4.83 -8.56
N GLU A 150 5.79 -4.59 -9.73
CA GLU A 150 4.56 -5.28 -10.16
C GLU A 150 3.49 -5.34 -9.06
N ALA A 151 3.24 -4.20 -8.45
CA ALA A 151 2.26 -4.10 -7.38
C ALA A 151 0.87 -4.50 -7.86
N ILE A 152 0.20 -5.35 -7.09
CA ILE A 152 -1.12 -5.88 -7.43
C ILE A 152 -2.04 -5.69 -6.23
N VAL A 153 -3.21 -5.13 -6.48
CA VAL A 153 -4.33 -5.08 -5.52
C VAL A 153 -5.44 -5.97 -6.03
N VAL A 154 -5.92 -6.86 -5.18
CA VAL A 154 -7.09 -7.72 -5.44
C VAL A 154 -8.15 -7.41 -4.40
N GLY A 155 -9.31 -6.97 -4.84
CA GLY A 155 -10.48 -6.76 -4.01
C GLY A 155 -11.69 -7.52 -4.55
N SER A 156 -12.87 -7.28 -3.95
CA SER A 156 -14.13 -7.95 -4.32
C SER A 156 -14.51 -7.76 -5.78
N ASP A 157 -14.24 -6.59 -6.35
CA ASP A 157 -14.81 -6.16 -7.62
C ASP A 157 -13.81 -6.20 -8.78
N GLY A 158 -12.53 -6.45 -8.47
CA GLY A 158 -11.52 -6.50 -9.51
C GLY A 158 -10.09 -6.51 -9.03
N ARG A 159 -9.19 -6.32 -10.00
CA ARG A 159 -7.75 -6.33 -9.81
C ARG A 159 -7.14 -5.11 -10.47
N LEU A 160 -6.26 -4.43 -9.74
CA LEU A 160 -5.39 -3.37 -10.25
C LEU A 160 -3.95 -3.87 -10.20
N ARG A 161 -3.20 -3.68 -11.28
CA ARG A 161 -1.75 -3.90 -11.36
C ARG A 161 -1.07 -2.64 -11.88
N ALA A 162 0.09 -2.31 -11.33
CA ALA A 162 0.98 -1.26 -11.81
C ALA A 162 2.42 -1.57 -11.37
N ASP A 163 3.40 -0.86 -11.93
CA ASP A 163 4.79 -1.00 -11.45
C ASP A 163 4.92 -0.43 -10.04
N ILE A 164 4.21 0.69 -9.76
CA ILE A 164 4.16 1.34 -8.44
C ILE A 164 2.72 1.73 -8.14
N LEU A 165 2.28 1.43 -6.93
CA LEU A 165 1.03 1.91 -6.36
C LEU A 165 1.33 2.76 -5.13
N THR A 166 0.72 3.94 -5.03
CA THR A 166 0.84 4.85 -3.89
C THR A 166 -0.55 5.21 -3.38
N ALA A 167 -0.81 4.95 -2.11
CA ALA A 167 -2.01 5.42 -1.42
C ALA A 167 -1.66 6.62 -0.54
N HIS A 168 -2.37 7.72 -0.73
CA HIS A 168 -2.33 8.92 0.11
C HIS A 168 -3.38 8.79 1.19
N ILE A 169 -2.96 8.88 2.45
CA ILE A 169 -3.81 8.65 3.62
C ILE A 169 -4.10 9.99 4.29
N ALA A 170 -5.36 10.23 4.64
CA ALA A 170 -5.77 11.45 5.31
C ALA A 170 -5.13 11.60 6.70
N LYS A 171 -4.67 12.81 7.03
CA LYS A 171 -4.13 13.13 8.36
C LYS A 171 -5.22 13.23 9.46
N SER A 172 -6.46 13.13 9.10
CA SER A 172 -7.64 13.41 9.96
C SER A 172 -8.04 12.31 10.93
N GLY A 173 -7.13 11.45 11.34
CA GLY A 173 -7.36 10.43 12.37
C GLY A 173 -8.26 9.24 11.95
N LYS A 174 -9.04 9.35 10.90
CA LYS A 174 -9.87 8.27 10.35
C LYS A 174 -9.19 7.47 9.25
N ARG A 175 -7.95 7.81 8.89
CA ARG A 175 -7.13 7.12 7.89
C ARG A 175 -7.85 6.70 6.60
N ASP A 176 -8.71 7.59 6.15
CA ASP A 176 -9.37 7.43 4.86
C ASP A 176 -8.32 7.62 3.75
N ILE A 177 -8.36 6.81 2.73
CA ILE A 177 -7.55 7.01 1.54
C ILE A 177 -8.12 8.23 0.79
N GLU A 178 -7.28 9.24 0.58
CA GLU A 178 -7.66 10.45 -0.17
C GLU A 178 -7.45 10.27 -1.68
N GLN A 179 -6.38 9.56 -2.06
CA GLN A 179 -6.00 9.34 -3.44
C GLN A 179 -5.18 8.06 -3.57
N ILE A 180 -5.32 7.40 -4.70
CA ILE A 180 -4.46 6.30 -5.11
C ILE A 180 -3.87 6.64 -6.46
N ASP A 181 -2.53 6.61 -6.55
CA ASP A 181 -1.79 6.77 -7.78
C ASP A 181 -1.26 5.41 -8.23
N ALA A 182 -1.42 5.12 -9.51
CA ALA A 182 -0.87 3.95 -10.17
C ALA A 182 0.08 4.43 -11.28
N PHE A 183 1.30 3.96 -11.28
CA PHE A 183 2.31 4.37 -12.24
C PHE A 183 3.00 3.16 -12.88
N GLY A 184 3.13 3.22 -14.20
CA GLY A 184 3.78 2.20 -15.04
C GLY A 184 2.91 0.95 -15.25
N ASN A 185 2.72 0.58 -16.51
CA ASN A 185 2.04 -0.66 -16.92
C ASN A 185 0.68 -0.90 -16.23
N VAL A 186 -0.10 0.17 -16.07
CA VAL A 186 -1.37 0.11 -15.34
C VAL A 186 -2.34 -0.81 -16.06
N LEU A 187 -2.81 -1.81 -15.34
CA LEU A 187 -3.81 -2.77 -15.81
C LEU A 187 -4.92 -2.90 -14.76
N VAL A 188 -6.10 -2.58 -15.17
CA VAL A 188 -7.30 -2.71 -14.37
C VAL A 188 -8.18 -3.78 -14.98
N SER A 189 -8.64 -4.75 -14.21
CA SER A 189 -9.53 -5.82 -14.68
C SER A 189 -10.67 -6.08 -13.71
N THR A 190 -11.86 -6.19 -14.26
CA THR A 190 -13.08 -6.66 -13.57
C THR A 190 -13.58 -7.93 -14.24
N GLY A 191 -14.70 -8.47 -13.77
CA GLY A 191 -15.37 -9.61 -14.43
C GLY A 191 -15.79 -9.36 -15.88
N THR A 192 -15.89 -8.10 -16.34
CA THR A 192 -16.45 -7.74 -17.66
C THR A 192 -15.57 -6.85 -18.51
N GLU A 193 -14.58 -6.17 -17.93
CA GLU A 193 -13.75 -5.17 -18.61
C GLU A 193 -12.28 -5.29 -18.26
N ILE A 194 -11.44 -4.89 -19.21
CA ILE A 194 -10.01 -4.70 -19.01
C ILE A 194 -9.66 -3.30 -19.52
N ALA A 195 -9.01 -2.49 -18.68
CA ALA A 195 -8.49 -1.18 -19.05
C ALA A 195 -6.97 -1.16 -18.84
N ARG A 196 -6.23 -0.58 -19.77
CA ARG A 196 -4.78 -0.41 -19.74
C ARG A 196 -4.43 1.05 -19.95
N GLY A 197 -3.35 1.50 -19.31
CA GLY A 197 -2.78 2.83 -19.48
C GLY A 197 -1.37 2.86 -18.87
N ASP A 198 -0.73 4.02 -18.96
CA ASP A 198 0.62 4.20 -18.42
C ASP A 198 0.57 4.71 -16.97
N GLU A 199 -0.47 5.50 -16.64
CA GLU A 199 -0.69 6.05 -15.31
C GLU A 199 -2.19 6.14 -14.97
N GLY A 200 -2.52 6.05 -13.68
CA GLY A 200 -3.88 6.15 -13.18
C GLY A 200 -3.95 6.89 -11.85
N VAL A 201 -5.04 7.61 -11.63
CA VAL A 201 -5.35 8.30 -10.38
C VAL A 201 -6.79 7.99 -10.00
N TYR A 202 -7.00 7.63 -8.74
CA TYR A 202 -8.33 7.46 -8.18
C TYR A 202 -8.50 8.29 -6.90
N ASN A 203 -9.60 9.03 -6.84
CA ASN A 203 -9.99 9.76 -5.65
C ASN A 203 -11.27 9.14 -5.06
N PRO A 204 -11.18 8.42 -3.93
CA PRO A 204 -12.33 7.78 -3.30
C PRO A 204 -13.42 8.76 -2.83
N ARG A 205 -13.05 10.00 -2.49
CA ARG A 205 -13.99 11.01 -2.00
C ARG A 205 -14.91 11.54 -3.11
N THR A 206 -14.35 11.75 -4.31
CA THR A 206 -15.10 12.20 -5.47
C THR A 206 -15.63 11.05 -6.31
N GLU A 207 -15.15 9.84 -6.06
CA GLU A 207 -15.39 8.62 -6.86
C GLU A 207 -15.01 8.81 -8.35
N ILE A 208 -13.98 9.64 -8.60
CA ILE A 208 -13.44 9.86 -9.94
C ILE A 208 -12.15 9.06 -10.11
N ALA A 209 -12.11 8.31 -11.21
CA ALA A 209 -10.93 7.59 -11.66
C ALA A 209 -10.49 8.12 -13.01
N THR A 210 -9.20 8.38 -13.16
CA THR A 210 -8.57 8.80 -14.41
C THR A 210 -7.47 7.82 -14.77
N LEU A 211 -7.44 7.39 -16.02
CA LEU A 211 -6.40 6.55 -16.60
C LEU A 211 -5.85 7.25 -17.83
N CYS A 212 -4.55 7.46 -17.89
CA CYS A 212 -3.88 8.18 -18.98
C CYS A 212 -2.70 7.40 -19.56
N GLY A 213 -2.26 7.81 -20.74
CA GLY A 213 -1.18 7.21 -21.51
C GLY A 213 -1.61 5.92 -22.21
N ASN A 214 -1.73 6.00 -23.54
CA ASN A 214 -2.02 4.84 -24.40
C ASN A 214 -3.25 4.02 -23.97
N VAL A 215 -4.30 4.72 -23.54
CA VAL A 215 -5.47 4.07 -22.94
C VAL A 215 -6.17 3.14 -23.92
N LYS A 216 -6.38 1.90 -23.47
CA LYS A 216 -7.14 0.88 -24.19
C LYS A 216 -8.12 0.22 -23.22
N ILE A 217 -9.40 0.32 -23.54
CA ILE A 217 -10.49 -0.31 -22.77
C ILE A 217 -11.13 -1.39 -23.63
N THR A 218 -11.24 -2.60 -23.10
CA THR A 218 -11.86 -3.75 -23.79
C THR A 218 -13.01 -4.28 -22.95
N ARG A 219 -14.18 -4.42 -23.57
CA ARG A 219 -15.38 -5.00 -22.98
C ARG A 219 -16.00 -5.99 -23.96
N GLY A 220 -15.82 -7.27 -23.69
CA GLY A 220 -16.24 -8.31 -24.63
C GLY A 220 -15.56 -8.10 -25.99
N LYS A 221 -16.36 -7.87 -27.05
CA LYS A 221 -15.88 -7.59 -28.42
C LYS A 221 -15.69 -6.08 -28.70
N ASN A 222 -16.06 -5.20 -27.79
CA ASN A 222 -15.96 -3.75 -27.96
C ASN A 222 -14.62 -3.25 -27.44
N GLN A 223 -14.04 -2.29 -28.14
CA GLN A 223 -12.76 -1.69 -27.78
C GLN A 223 -12.81 -0.18 -27.98
N LEU A 224 -12.22 0.54 -27.01
CA LEU A 224 -12.05 2.00 -27.03
C LEU A 224 -10.57 2.32 -26.86
N ASN A 225 -10.04 3.25 -27.65
CA ASN A 225 -8.65 3.73 -27.56
C ASN A 225 -8.65 5.25 -27.48
N GLY A 226 -7.79 5.80 -26.61
CA GLY A 226 -7.66 7.25 -26.42
C GLY A 226 -6.40 7.60 -25.65
N ALA A 227 -6.17 8.89 -25.39
CA ALA A 227 -5.04 9.32 -24.58
C ALA A 227 -5.35 9.21 -23.08
N CYS A 228 -6.55 9.63 -22.67
CA CYS A 228 -7.03 9.51 -21.29
C CYS A 228 -8.49 9.04 -21.26
N ALA A 229 -8.84 8.32 -20.20
CA ALA A 229 -10.22 7.99 -19.83
C ALA A 229 -10.48 8.50 -18.41
N GLU A 230 -11.57 9.21 -18.22
CA GLU A 230 -12.10 9.64 -16.94
C GLU A 230 -13.43 8.95 -16.67
N VAL A 231 -13.60 8.47 -15.46
CA VAL A 231 -14.79 7.75 -15.03
C VAL A 231 -15.27 8.31 -13.71
N ASN A 232 -16.50 8.76 -13.67
CA ASN A 232 -17.20 9.07 -12.45
C ASN A 232 -17.97 7.82 -11.99
N LEU A 233 -17.49 7.19 -10.92
CA LEU A 233 -18.04 5.93 -10.43
C LEU A 233 -19.42 6.09 -9.81
N LYS A 234 -19.70 7.27 -9.25
CA LYS A 234 -21.01 7.59 -8.65
C LYS A 234 -22.12 7.68 -9.68
N THR A 235 -21.83 8.30 -10.82
CA THR A 235 -22.84 8.51 -11.88
C THR A 235 -22.78 7.44 -12.98
N GLY A 236 -21.68 6.68 -13.06
CA GLY A 236 -21.40 5.73 -14.13
C GLY A 236 -21.05 6.41 -15.47
N ASN A 237 -20.85 7.74 -15.48
CA ASN A 237 -20.44 8.45 -16.67
C ASN A 237 -18.96 8.27 -16.93
N SER A 238 -18.60 8.03 -18.18
CA SER A 238 -17.22 7.94 -18.62
C SER A 238 -16.97 8.82 -19.82
N ARG A 239 -15.80 9.44 -19.86
CA ARG A 239 -15.33 10.28 -20.96
C ARG A 239 -13.96 9.80 -21.41
N LEU A 240 -13.82 9.62 -22.72
CA LEU A 240 -12.55 9.29 -23.33
C LEU A 240 -12.07 10.51 -24.13
N VAL A 241 -10.81 10.90 -23.96
CA VAL A 241 -10.22 12.06 -24.63
C VAL A 241 -9.00 11.64 -25.44
N GLY A 242 -8.85 12.27 -26.62
CA GLY A 242 -7.81 11.93 -27.58
C GLY A 242 -6.45 12.58 -27.32
N GLY A 243 -6.36 13.63 -26.47
CA GLY A 243 -5.09 14.31 -26.20
C GLY A 243 -4.38 14.84 -27.46
N GLY A 244 -5.11 15.41 -28.42
CA GLY A 244 -4.60 15.82 -29.73
C GLY A 244 -4.61 14.71 -30.78
N ARG A 245 -4.94 13.46 -30.43
CA ARG A 245 -5.19 12.35 -31.38
C ARG A 245 -6.66 12.01 -31.42
N ARG A 246 -7.09 11.28 -32.46
CA ARG A 246 -8.48 10.82 -32.54
C ARG A 246 -8.76 9.72 -31.52
N VAL A 247 -9.92 9.81 -30.84
CA VAL A 247 -10.48 8.70 -30.08
C VAL A 247 -11.07 7.70 -31.10
N GLN A 248 -10.80 6.42 -30.87
CA GLN A 248 -11.29 5.35 -31.73
C GLN A 248 -12.13 4.37 -30.92
N GLY A 249 -13.29 4.01 -31.44
CA GLY A 249 -14.18 2.99 -30.90
C GLY A 249 -14.54 1.94 -31.93
N VAL A 250 -14.48 0.67 -31.53
CA VAL A 250 -14.98 -0.47 -32.31
C VAL A 250 -16.12 -1.10 -31.53
N PHE A 251 -17.30 -1.16 -32.14
CA PHE A 251 -18.50 -1.73 -31.53
C PHE A 251 -19.03 -2.88 -32.36
N THR A 252 -19.28 -4.00 -31.74
CA THR A 252 -19.87 -5.16 -32.38
C THR A 252 -21.35 -5.22 -32.03
N PRO A 253 -22.27 -5.06 -33.01
CA PRO A 253 -23.71 -5.17 -32.76
C PRO A 253 -24.05 -6.58 -32.20
N LYS A 254 -24.96 -6.65 -31.26
CA LYS A 254 -25.61 -7.93 -30.92
C LYS A 254 -26.57 -8.29 -32.07
N LYS A 255 -26.40 -9.51 -32.56
CA LYS A 255 -27.43 -10.12 -33.42
C LYS A 255 -28.64 -10.48 -32.59
#